data_4f3cbeff469a77fc5f0a56bf76133d18
#
_entry.id   4f3cbeff469a77fc5f0a56bf76133d18
#
_cell.length_a   1.000
_cell.length_b   1.000
_cell.length_c   1.000
_cell.angle_alpha   90.00
_cell.angle_beta   90.00
_cell.angle_gamma   90.00
#
_symmetry.space_group_name_H-M   'P 1'
#
loop_
_entity.id
_entity.type
_entity.pdbx_description
1 polymer ?
#
loop_
_entity_poly.entity_id
_entity_poly.type
_entity_poly.pdbx_seq_one_letter_code
_entity_poly.pdbx_strand_id
1 'polypeptide(L)'
;MQRLAHVDVTVTDLDLATAYYTEVIGMLETERDENSVYLKCWDEPNHHSLRLIYGPRVGFDLMSFKVDRDDDLEEFERRVLNYGFPVRRVSKGERVGQGESIQFETPSGQVMELVADLEMVGRATSPVNPVPFVEGLPGIAPPRLDHLL
;
A
#
# COMPACT_ATOMS: atom_id res chain seq x y z
N MET A 1 -6.65 -13.75 -3.85
CA MET A 1 -6.34 -12.31 -3.91
C MET A 1 -7.63 -11.54 -3.68
N GLN A 2 -7.67 -10.62 -2.71
CA GLN A 2 -8.90 -9.94 -2.30
C GLN A 2 -8.99 -8.52 -2.87
N ARG A 3 -7.97 -7.70 -2.68
CA ARG A 3 -7.96 -6.27 -3.04
C ARG A 3 -6.54 -5.72 -3.12
N LEU A 4 -6.41 -4.54 -3.70
CA LEU A 4 -5.20 -3.75 -3.59
C LEU A 4 -4.94 -3.44 -2.09
N ALA A 5 -3.72 -3.67 -1.63
CA ALA A 5 -3.29 -3.39 -0.26
C ALA A 5 -2.65 -2.01 -0.18
N HIS A 6 -1.55 -1.82 -0.91
CA HIS A 6 -0.86 -0.54 -1.02
C HIS A 6 -0.02 -0.47 -2.30
N VAL A 7 0.46 0.71 -2.59
CA VAL A 7 1.46 0.97 -3.64
C VAL A 7 2.65 1.73 -3.07
N ASP A 8 3.83 1.45 -3.61
CA ASP A 8 5.06 2.19 -3.33
C ASP A 8 5.44 3.03 -4.55
N VAL A 9 5.70 4.31 -4.32
CA VAL A 9 6.05 5.28 -5.35
C VAL A 9 7.29 6.04 -4.94
N THR A 10 8.32 6.05 -5.78
CA THR A 10 9.51 6.88 -5.58
C THR A 10 9.26 8.31 -6.07
N VAL A 11 9.61 9.27 -5.22
CA VAL A 11 9.50 10.72 -5.49
C VAL A 11 10.86 11.39 -5.25
N THR A 12 11.12 12.48 -5.94
CA THR A 12 12.39 13.22 -5.84
C THR A 12 12.36 14.33 -4.77
N ASP A 13 11.18 14.69 -4.31
CA ASP A 13 10.96 15.64 -3.22
C ASP A 13 9.82 15.10 -2.34
N LEU A 14 10.21 14.58 -1.17
CA LEU A 14 9.28 13.90 -0.27
C LEU A 14 8.28 14.88 0.38
N ASP A 15 8.74 16.06 0.74
CA ASP A 15 7.88 17.07 1.39
C ASP A 15 6.88 17.67 0.39
N LEU A 16 7.31 17.99 -0.82
CA LEU A 16 6.43 18.49 -1.87
C LEU A 16 5.37 17.43 -2.26
N ALA A 17 5.80 16.17 -2.41
CA ALA A 17 4.88 15.08 -2.73
C ALA A 17 3.89 14.85 -1.56
N THR A 18 4.36 14.86 -0.32
CA THR A 18 3.48 14.71 0.85
C THR A 18 2.45 15.83 0.90
N ALA A 19 2.85 17.09 0.73
CA ALA A 19 1.93 18.23 0.70
C ALA A 19 0.87 18.05 -0.39
N TYR A 20 1.25 17.62 -1.59
CA TYR A 20 0.30 17.34 -2.66
C TYR A 20 -0.72 16.25 -2.29
N TYR A 21 -0.24 15.12 -1.78
CA TYR A 21 -1.14 14.01 -1.43
C TYR A 21 -2.02 14.30 -0.22
N THR A 22 -1.57 15.11 0.74
CA THR A 22 -2.38 15.46 1.92
C THR A 22 -3.30 16.64 1.69
N GLU A 23 -2.86 17.71 1.02
CA GLU A 23 -3.64 18.94 0.87
C GLU A 23 -4.53 18.94 -0.37
N VAL A 24 -4.04 18.37 -1.51
CA VAL A 24 -4.78 18.37 -2.78
C VAL A 24 -5.60 17.09 -2.94
N ILE A 25 -4.98 15.93 -2.72
CA ILE A 25 -5.68 14.65 -2.80
C ILE A 25 -6.51 14.41 -1.54
N GLY A 26 -6.02 14.77 -0.36
CA GLY A 26 -6.75 14.62 0.90
C GLY A 26 -6.50 13.27 1.58
N MET A 27 -5.33 12.68 1.38
CA MET A 27 -4.90 11.49 2.12
C MET A 27 -4.40 11.87 3.52
N LEU A 28 -4.42 10.90 4.42
CA LEU A 28 -3.98 11.06 5.81
C LEU A 28 -2.60 10.44 5.99
N GLU A 29 -1.66 11.20 6.54
CA GLU A 29 -0.36 10.67 6.95
C GLU A 29 -0.53 9.82 8.21
N THR A 30 0.02 8.60 8.19
CA THR A 30 -0.04 7.65 9.32
C THR A 30 1.31 7.51 9.99
N GLU A 31 2.38 7.53 9.21
CA GLU A 31 3.75 7.40 9.72
C GLU A 31 4.72 8.07 8.75
N ARG A 32 5.89 8.44 9.28
CA ARG A 32 7.00 9.00 8.51
C ARG A 32 8.32 8.51 9.09
N ASP A 33 9.25 8.14 8.24
CA ASP A 33 10.66 7.92 8.56
C ASP A 33 11.54 8.89 7.75
N GLU A 34 12.88 8.73 7.85
CA GLU A 34 13.83 9.60 7.16
C GLU A 34 13.66 9.61 5.63
N ASN A 35 13.24 8.50 5.04
CA ASN A 35 13.21 8.29 3.60
C ASN A 35 11.83 7.92 3.04
N SER A 36 10.81 7.83 3.90
CA SER A 36 9.47 7.42 3.48
C SER A 36 8.37 8.13 4.24
N VAL A 37 7.23 8.30 3.56
CA VAL A 37 5.97 8.76 4.17
C VAL A 37 4.88 7.76 3.82
N TYR A 38 4.09 7.38 4.82
CA TYR A 38 3.00 6.41 4.70
C TYR A 38 1.66 7.14 4.76
N LEU A 39 0.85 6.95 3.75
CA LEU A 39 -0.42 7.66 3.57
C LEU A 39 -1.57 6.67 3.39
N LYS A 40 -2.75 7.05 3.86
CA LYS A 40 -3.98 6.30 3.62
C LYS A 40 -5.13 7.21 3.24
N CYS A 41 -6.13 6.65 2.56
CA CYS A 41 -7.41 7.32 2.37
C CYS A 41 -8.25 7.25 3.66
N TRP A 42 -9.21 8.17 3.83
CA TRP A 42 -9.91 8.37 5.10
C TRP A 42 -10.78 7.16 5.55
N ASP A 43 -11.30 6.36 4.62
CA ASP A 43 -12.12 5.17 4.94
C ASP A 43 -11.30 3.87 4.99
N GLU A 44 -10.01 3.92 4.79
CA GLU A 44 -9.16 2.73 4.85
C GLU A 44 -8.81 2.41 6.31
N PRO A 45 -9.02 1.15 6.76
CA PRO A 45 -8.68 0.75 8.11
C PRO A 45 -7.20 0.39 8.29
N ASN A 46 -6.49 0.09 7.20
CA ASN A 46 -5.10 -0.35 7.22
C ASN A 46 -4.15 0.80 7.52
N HIS A 47 -2.91 0.45 7.90
CA HIS A 47 -1.85 1.41 8.19
C HIS A 47 -1.64 2.40 7.04
N HIS A 48 -1.51 1.92 5.81
CA HIS A 48 -1.36 2.75 4.61
C HIS A 48 -1.88 2.05 3.35
N SER A 49 -2.13 2.83 2.33
CA SER A 49 -2.40 2.38 0.96
C SER A 49 -1.44 3.00 -0.06
N LEU A 50 -0.71 4.03 0.34
CA LEU A 50 0.36 4.65 -0.45
C LEU A 50 1.59 4.85 0.43
N ARG A 51 2.75 4.41 -0.07
CA ARG A 51 4.05 4.76 0.49
C ARG A 51 4.81 5.62 -0.51
N LEU A 52 5.19 6.83 -0.10
CA LEU A 52 6.13 7.68 -0.82
C LEU A 52 7.54 7.37 -0.35
N ILE A 53 8.47 7.19 -1.27
CA ILE A 53 9.87 6.87 -0.98
C ILE A 53 10.75 7.92 -1.64
N TYR A 54 11.69 8.50 -0.90
CA TYR A 54 12.68 9.40 -1.50
C TYR A 54 13.63 8.66 -2.42
N GLY A 55 13.86 9.19 -3.62
CA GLY A 55 14.83 8.63 -4.56
C GLY A 55 15.22 9.60 -5.67
N PRO A 56 16.27 9.26 -6.45
CA PRO A 56 16.85 10.16 -7.45
C PRO A 56 16.00 10.35 -8.70
N ARG A 57 14.99 9.52 -8.90
CA ARG A 57 14.05 9.55 -10.04
C ARG A 57 12.68 9.09 -9.60
N VAL A 58 11.66 9.72 -10.16
CA VAL A 58 10.28 9.27 -9.94
C VAL A 58 10.07 7.87 -10.53
N GLY A 59 9.32 7.04 -9.82
CA GLY A 59 9.05 5.67 -10.25
C GLY A 59 7.87 5.06 -9.52
N PHE A 60 7.34 4.02 -10.13
CA PHE A 60 6.40 3.10 -9.52
C PHE A 60 7.18 1.85 -9.12
N ASP A 61 7.31 1.60 -7.83
CA ASP A 61 8.23 0.58 -7.33
C ASP A 61 7.55 -0.76 -7.06
N LEU A 62 6.33 -0.73 -6.49
CA LEU A 62 5.67 -1.94 -6.05
C LEU A 62 4.15 -1.77 -5.99
N MET A 63 3.43 -2.84 -6.31
CA MET A 63 2.00 -2.97 -6.12
C MET A 63 1.70 -4.18 -5.24
N SER A 64 1.12 -3.95 -4.06
CA SER A 64 0.82 -4.98 -3.08
C SER A 64 -0.65 -5.35 -3.10
N PHE A 65 -0.94 -6.65 -3.07
CA PHE A 65 -2.29 -7.20 -2.99
C PHE A 65 -2.49 -8.04 -1.74
N LYS A 66 -3.60 -7.81 -1.07
CA LYS A 66 -4.01 -8.64 0.06
C LYS A 66 -4.52 -9.99 -0.44
N VAL A 67 -4.01 -11.07 0.17
CA VAL A 67 -4.56 -12.42 0.09
C VAL A 67 -5.38 -12.74 1.34
N ASP A 68 -6.08 -13.86 1.34
CA ASP A 68 -7.02 -14.16 2.42
C ASP A 68 -6.32 -14.61 3.70
N ARG A 69 -5.37 -15.55 3.57
CA ARG A 69 -4.68 -16.21 4.69
C ARG A 69 -3.19 -16.37 4.42
N ASP A 70 -2.42 -16.58 5.48
CA ASP A 70 -0.97 -16.83 5.40
C ASP A 70 -0.65 -18.08 4.57
N ASP A 71 -1.45 -19.14 4.70
CA ASP A 71 -1.30 -20.37 3.90
C ASP A 71 -1.42 -20.12 2.39
N ASP A 72 -2.12 -19.06 1.98
CA ASP A 72 -2.22 -18.68 0.58
C ASP A 72 -0.86 -18.20 0.02
N LEU A 73 0.02 -17.63 0.86
CA LEU A 73 1.34 -17.15 0.42
C LEU A 73 2.20 -18.30 -0.09
N GLU A 74 2.21 -19.46 0.60
CA GLU A 74 2.98 -20.64 0.17
C GLU A 74 2.46 -21.19 -1.16
N GLU A 75 1.14 -21.26 -1.33
CA GLU A 75 0.54 -21.72 -2.57
C GLU A 75 0.83 -20.76 -3.73
N PHE A 76 0.73 -19.45 -3.52
CA PHE A 76 1.07 -18.46 -4.55
C PHE A 76 2.56 -18.49 -4.89
N GLU A 77 3.44 -18.57 -3.90
CA GLU A 77 4.88 -18.72 -4.12
C GLU A 77 5.18 -19.93 -5.00
N ARG A 78 4.62 -21.09 -4.64
CA ARG A 78 4.77 -22.31 -5.44
C ARG A 78 4.31 -22.13 -6.89
N ARG A 79 3.19 -21.45 -7.12
CA ARG A 79 2.68 -21.15 -8.45
C ARG A 79 3.63 -20.25 -9.24
N VAL A 80 4.10 -19.14 -8.63
CA VAL A 80 5.02 -18.20 -9.26
C VAL A 80 6.33 -18.88 -9.64
N LEU A 81 6.91 -19.68 -8.72
CA LEU A 81 8.13 -20.46 -8.97
C LEU A 81 7.92 -21.49 -10.10
N ASN A 82 6.76 -22.15 -10.16
CA ASN A 82 6.45 -23.10 -11.23
C ASN A 82 6.34 -22.44 -12.62
N TYR A 83 5.99 -21.14 -12.68
CA TYR A 83 6.05 -20.36 -13.92
C TYR A 83 7.46 -19.89 -14.29
N GLY A 84 8.46 -20.14 -13.41
CA GLY A 84 9.86 -19.78 -13.65
C GLY A 84 10.25 -18.38 -13.19
N PHE A 85 9.44 -17.71 -12.40
CA PHE A 85 9.78 -16.41 -11.82
C PHE A 85 10.36 -16.56 -10.41
N PRO A 86 11.48 -15.86 -10.10
CA PRO A 86 12.03 -15.85 -8.76
C PRO A 86 11.07 -15.14 -7.78
N VAL A 87 11.02 -15.64 -6.55
CA VAL A 87 10.22 -15.08 -5.47
C VAL A 87 11.15 -14.67 -4.32
N ARG A 88 10.95 -13.48 -3.79
CA ARG A 88 11.57 -13.00 -2.55
C ARG A 88 10.54 -13.09 -1.42
N ARG A 89 10.87 -13.80 -0.36
CA ARG A 89 10.10 -13.72 0.89
C ARG A 89 10.52 -12.49 1.68
N VAL A 90 9.53 -11.81 2.25
CA VAL A 90 9.68 -10.65 3.12
C VAL A 90 9.16 -11.05 4.50
N SER A 91 10.03 -10.96 5.50
CA SER A 91 9.69 -11.35 6.87
C SER A 91 8.82 -10.30 7.56
N LYS A 92 8.04 -10.74 8.54
CA LYS A 92 7.30 -9.84 9.43
C LYS A 92 8.25 -8.84 10.11
N GLY A 93 7.90 -7.56 10.06
CA GLY A 93 8.70 -6.46 10.61
C GLY A 93 9.77 -5.90 9.65
N GLU A 94 9.98 -6.51 8.48
CA GLU A 94 10.87 -5.94 7.45
C GLU A 94 10.21 -4.75 6.73
N ARG A 95 8.90 -4.74 6.65
CA ARG A 95 8.11 -3.64 6.08
C ARG A 95 7.09 -3.14 7.11
N VAL A 96 6.93 -1.83 7.17
CA VAL A 96 6.01 -1.15 8.09
C VAL A 96 4.55 -1.47 7.72
N GLY A 97 3.72 -1.69 8.74
CA GLY A 97 2.27 -1.83 8.59
C GLY A 97 1.81 -3.16 8.01
N GLN A 98 2.68 -4.19 7.92
CA GLN A 98 2.30 -5.49 7.37
C GLN A 98 3.05 -6.68 8.00
N GLY A 99 2.48 -7.87 7.83
CA GLY A 99 3.09 -9.14 8.17
C GLY A 99 4.03 -9.67 7.09
N GLU A 100 4.15 -11.00 7.02
CA GLU A 100 4.92 -11.66 5.96
C GLU A 100 4.30 -11.45 4.59
N SER A 101 5.15 -11.38 3.57
CA SER A 101 4.73 -11.25 2.19
C SER A 101 5.68 -11.97 1.23
N ILE A 102 5.25 -12.11 -0.01
CA ILE A 102 6.10 -12.56 -1.12
C ILE A 102 6.12 -11.49 -2.20
N GLN A 103 7.30 -11.26 -2.78
CA GLN A 103 7.51 -10.32 -3.88
C GLN A 103 8.05 -11.05 -5.11
N PHE A 104 7.59 -10.66 -6.28
CA PHE A 104 8.06 -11.18 -7.56
C PHE A 104 7.88 -10.13 -8.65
N GLU A 105 8.72 -10.22 -9.68
CA GLU A 105 8.62 -9.35 -10.85
C GLU A 105 7.74 -10.00 -11.92
N THR A 106 6.87 -9.21 -12.52
CA THR A 106 6.06 -9.66 -13.67
C THR A 106 6.88 -9.64 -14.95
N PRO A 107 6.45 -10.33 -16.04
CA PRO A 107 7.14 -10.28 -17.33
C PRO A 107 7.30 -8.87 -17.92
N SER A 108 6.47 -7.93 -17.49
CA SER A 108 6.52 -6.52 -17.91
C SER A 108 7.36 -5.63 -16.99
N GLY A 109 8.03 -6.22 -15.97
CA GLY A 109 8.99 -5.51 -15.12
C GLY A 109 8.40 -4.83 -13.89
N GLN A 110 7.09 -4.99 -13.62
CA GLN A 110 6.51 -4.45 -12.38
C GLN A 110 6.75 -5.42 -11.22
N VAL A 111 7.12 -4.88 -10.06
CA VAL A 111 7.18 -5.67 -8.83
C VAL A 111 5.79 -5.78 -8.22
N MET A 112 5.37 -7.01 -8.00
CA MET A 112 4.14 -7.35 -7.29
C MET A 112 4.44 -7.94 -5.93
N GLU A 113 3.61 -7.62 -4.96
CA GLU A 113 3.65 -8.19 -3.62
C GLU A 113 2.30 -8.85 -3.29
N LEU A 114 2.35 -9.98 -2.60
CA LEU A 114 1.19 -10.60 -1.96
C LEU A 114 1.41 -10.62 -0.46
N VAL A 115 0.45 -10.09 0.30
CA VAL A 115 0.50 -9.95 1.75
C VAL A 115 -0.79 -10.47 2.38
N ALA A 116 -0.68 -11.24 3.46
CA ALA A 116 -1.85 -11.81 4.14
C ALA A 116 -2.28 -10.99 5.37
N ASP A 117 -1.35 -10.37 6.08
CA ASP A 117 -1.60 -9.61 7.29
C ASP A 117 -1.25 -8.13 7.09
N LEU A 118 -2.21 -7.24 7.41
CA LEU A 118 -2.04 -5.79 7.35
C LEU A 118 -2.40 -5.21 8.72
N GLU A 119 -1.56 -4.34 9.23
CA GLU A 119 -1.82 -3.61 10.46
C GLU A 119 -3.07 -2.74 10.32
N MET A 120 -3.91 -2.78 11.34
CA MET A 120 -5.18 -2.05 11.38
C MET A 120 -5.04 -0.86 12.32
N VAL A 121 -5.05 0.36 11.77
CA VAL A 121 -4.98 1.61 12.54
C VAL A 121 -6.35 2.28 12.70
N GLY A 122 -7.39 1.67 12.14
CA GLY A 122 -8.76 2.18 12.21
C GLY A 122 -9.12 3.14 11.08
N ARG A 123 -10.38 3.53 11.06
CA ARG A 123 -10.97 4.46 10.09
C ARG A 123 -11.26 5.81 10.75
N ALA A 124 -11.33 6.86 9.95
CA ALA A 124 -11.83 8.16 10.42
C ALA A 124 -13.32 8.13 10.77
N THR A 125 -14.06 7.11 10.25
CA THR A 125 -15.48 6.88 10.54
C THR A 125 -15.69 5.55 11.24
N SER A 126 -16.82 5.41 11.96
CA SER A 126 -17.25 4.14 12.51
C SER A 126 -17.63 3.13 11.39
N PRO A 127 -17.69 1.83 11.66
CA PRO A 127 -18.06 0.81 10.67
C PRO A 127 -19.57 0.81 10.35
N VAL A 128 -20.11 1.97 10.01
CA VAL A 128 -21.52 2.15 9.62
C VAL A 128 -21.64 1.98 8.10
N ASN A 129 -22.71 1.34 7.65
CA ASN A 129 -23.00 1.19 6.22
C ASN A 129 -24.38 1.81 5.90
N PRO A 130 -24.50 2.79 4.97
CA PRO A 130 -23.40 3.40 4.21
C PRO A 130 -22.44 4.19 5.11
N VAL A 131 -21.18 4.23 4.70
CA VAL A 131 -20.15 5.00 5.42
C VAL A 131 -20.49 6.49 5.33
N PRO A 132 -20.65 7.20 6.48
CA PRO A 132 -20.94 8.63 6.45
C PRO A 132 -19.74 9.39 5.88
N PHE A 133 -20.00 10.39 5.07
CA PHE A 133 -18.96 11.32 4.61
C PHE A 133 -18.40 12.10 5.81
N VAL A 134 -17.09 12.19 5.89
CA VAL A 134 -16.41 12.97 6.93
C VAL A 134 -16.31 14.42 6.48
N GLU A 135 -16.94 15.34 7.21
CA GLU A 135 -16.83 16.77 6.92
C GLU A 135 -15.46 17.31 7.29
N GLY A 136 -15.02 18.34 6.56
CA GLY A 136 -13.77 19.06 6.85
C GLY A 136 -12.48 18.39 6.40
N LEU A 137 -12.56 17.32 5.61
CA LEU A 137 -11.38 16.73 4.98
C LEU A 137 -10.84 17.65 3.88
N PRO A 138 -9.52 17.82 3.76
CA PRO A 138 -8.91 18.65 2.71
C PRO A 138 -8.99 17.96 1.34
N GLY A 139 -8.87 18.75 0.29
CA GLY A 139 -8.70 18.29 -1.09
C GLY A 139 -9.86 17.47 -1.64
N ILE A 140 -9.54 16.46 -2.44
CA ILE A 140 -10.50 15.57 -3.11
C ILE A 140 -11.11 14.58 -2.11
N ALA A 141 -10.38 14.24 -1.05
CA ALA A 141 -10.76 13.33 0.02
C ALA A 141 -11.27 11.95 -0.50
N PRO A 142 -10.44 11.19 -1.22
CA PRO A 142 -10.84 9.86 -1.71
C PRO A 142 -11.06 8.90 -0.53
N PRO A 143 -12.13 8.08 -0.57
CA PRO A 143 -12.37 7.13 0.51
C PRO A 143 -11.38 5.97 0.51
N ARG A 144 -10.92 5.52 -0.66
CA ARG A 144 -10.02 4.36 -0.82
C ARG A 144 -9.15 4.46 -2.05
N LEU A 145 -7.99 3.83 -1.98
CA LEU A 145 -7.20 3.50 -3.16
C LEU A 145 -7.73 2.18 -3.75
N ASP A 146 -8.22 2.21 -4.98
CA ASP A 146 -8.86 1.05 -5.61
C ASP A 146 -8.02 0.42 -6.72
N HIS A 147 -7.52 1.24 -7.64
CA HIS A 147 -6.69 0.77 -8.75
C HIS A 147 -5.76 1.86 -9.28
N LEU A 148 -4.79 1.42 -10.08
CA LEU A 148 -3.87 2.28 -10.82
C LEU A 148 -4.07 2.07 -12.32
N LEU A 149 -3.93 3.13 -13.08
CA LEU A 149 -3.99 3.12 -14.54
C LEU A 149 -2.60 3.35 -15.12
#